data_412d2c6b7223aadca4b9e7a54191d403
#
_entry.id   412d2c6b7223aadca4b9e7a54191d403
#
_cell.length_a   1.000
_cell.length_b   1.000
_cell.length_c   1.000
_cell.angle_alpha   90.00
_cell.angle_beta   90.00
_cell.angle_gamma   90.00
#
_symmetry.space_group_name_H-M   'P 1'
#
loop_
_entity.id
_entity.type
_entity.pdbx_description
1 polymer ?
#
loop_
_entity_poly.entity_id
_entity_poly.type
_entity_poly.pdbx_seq_one_letter_code
_entity_poly.pdbx_strand_id
1 'polypeptide(L)'
;RLKAERCQTLSVKIKNKMELEFNNKSESITAKDIADVERKNKFIFPQEIKSFLLANNGGQPNKTIYTQNSQDYVVDFFLPIKSTEFEDLTYSATITDLSDIIPNTVIPFAIDPFGNYFVFDKAEGKIYFLEMEEVALSLLASDFESFISSLKKE
;
A
#
# COMPACT_ATOMS: atom_id res chain seq x y z
N ARG A 1 4.53 31.69 17.29
CA ARG A 1 5.89 31.19 17.20
C ARG A 1 6.03 29.74 17.66
N LEU A 2 5.57 29.42 18.87
CA LEU A 2 5.56 28.06 19.38
C LEU A 2 4.68 27.11 18.55
N LYS A 3 3.55 27.61 18.03
CA LYS A 3 2.68 26.85 17.13
C LYS A 3 3.37 26.47 15.83
N ALA A 4 4.14 27.40 15.22
CA ALA A 4 4.85 27.15 13.97
C ALA A 4 5.96 26.13 14.15
N GLU A 5 6.70 26.22 15.25
CA GLU A 5 7.78 25.27 15.58
C GLU A 5 7.23 23.85 15.81
N ARG A 6 6.10 23.73 16.52
CA ARG A 6 5.42 22.44 16.74
C ARG A 6 4.93 21.82 15.43
N CYS A 7 4.35 22.63 14.54
CA CYS A 7 3.88 22.16 13.23
C CYS A 7 5.03 21.67 12.37
N GLN A 8 6.16 22.38 12.35
CA GLN A 8 7.35 21.96 11.60
C GLN A 8 7.94 20.66 12.14
N THR A 9 8.06 20.53 13.46
CA THR A 9 8.58 19.31 14.08
C THR A 9 7.68 18.10 13.78
N LEU A 10 6.37 18.28 13.85
CA LEU A 10 5.40 17.22 13.56
C LEU A 10 5.46 16.82 12.08
N SER A 11 5.54 17.79 11.17
CA SER A 11 5.64 17.54 9.73
C SER A 11 6.92 16.75 9.38
N VAL A 12 8.06 17.09 10.00
CA VAL A 12 9.32 16.36 9.81
C VAL A 12 9.21 14.93 10.34
N LYS A 13 8.61 14.71 11.49
CA LYS A 13 8.39 13.37 12.05
C LYS A 13 7.52 12.51 11.16
N ILE A 14 6.42 13.04 10.65
CA ILE A 14 5.52 12.34 9.73
C ILE A 14 6.27 11.97 8.44
N LYS A 15 6.99 12.94 7.88
CA LYS A 15 7.78 12.74 6.66
C LYS A 15 8.83 11.64 6.85
N ASN A 16 9.55 11.65 7.97
CA ASN A 16 10.58 10.64 8.26
C ASN A 16 9.98 9.24 8.43
N LYS A 17 8.83 9.12 9.08
CA LYS A 17 8.14 7.84 9.28
C LYS A 17 7.70 7.20 7.97
N MET A 18 7.24 8.02 7.01
CA MET A 18 6.69 7.54 5.74
C MET A 18 7.71 7.63 4.60
N GLU A 19 8.97 7.95 4.93
CA GLU A 19 10.01 8.13 3.94
C GLU A 19 10.54 6.78 3.46
N LEU A 20 10.07 6.37 2.28
CA LEU A 20 10.61 5.26 1.52
C LEU A 20 11.09 5.77 0.17
N GLU A 21 12.17 5.17 -0.32
CA GLU A 21 12.64 5.39 -1.67
C GLU A 21 12.17 4.25 -2.55
N PHE A 22 11.80 4.56 -3.77
CA PHE A 22 11.24 3.58 -4.70
C PHE A 22 12.01 3.56 -6.01
N ASN A 23 12.22 2.35 -6.52
CA ASN A 23 12.66 2.10 -7.90
C ASN A 23 11.43 1.69 -8.72
N ASN A 24 11.49 1.91 -10.04
CA ASN A 24 10.43 1.50 -10.97
C ASN A 24 9.06 2.08 -10.65
N LYS A 25 9.04 3.33 -10.16
CA LYS A 25 7.78 4.06 -9.98
C LYS A 25 7.14 4.33 -11.33
N SER A 26 5.83 4.30 -11.36
CA SER A 26 5.06 4.69 -12.53
C SER A 26 4.90 6.22 -12.59
N GLU A 27 4.29 6.72 -13.65
CA GLU A 27 4.06 8.15 -13.89
C GLU A 27 3.30 8.81 -12.72
N SER A 28 3.52 10.09 -12.51
CA SER A 28 2.81 10.87 -11.48
C SER A 28 1.30 10.86 -11.75
N ILE A 29 0.52 10.83 -10.68
CA ILE A 29 -0.94 10.77 -10.74
C ILE A 29 -1.56 11.96 -10.01
N THR A 30 -2.84 12.17 -10.25
CA THR A 30 -3.64 13.22 -9.63
C THR A 30 -4.69 12.61 -8.69
N ALA A 31 -5.31 13.46 -7.86
CA ALA A 31 -6.42 13.04 -7.03
C ALA A 31 -7.58 12.48 -7.86
N LYS A 32 -7.77 12.99 -9.08
CA LYS A 32 -8.80 12.48 -10.00
C LYS A 32 -8.51 11.03 -10.42
N ASP A 33 -7.25 10.71 -10.68
CA ASP A 33 -6.86 9.35 -11.03
C ASP A 33 -7.21 8.36 -9.92
N ILE A 34 -6.97 8.74 -8.67
CA ILE A 34 -7.33 7.94 -7.49
C ILE A 34 -8.85 7.79 -7.39
N ALA A 35 -9.58 8.90 -7.55
CA ALA A 35 -11.05 8.89 -7.49
C ALA A 35 -11.67 8.01 -8.59
N ASP A 36 -11.06 7.97 -9.76
CA ASP A 36 -11.52 7.10 -10.86
C ASP A 36 -11.40 5.63 -10.49
N VAL A 37 -10.31 5.23 -9.85
CA VAL A 37 -10.11 3.84 -9.37
C VAL A 37 -11.12 3.50 -8.26
N GLU A 38 -11.34 4.42 -7.32
CA GLU A 38 -12.32 4.24 -6.25
C GLU A 38 -13.74 4.01 -6.82
N ARG A 39 -14.13 4.85 -7.75
CA ARG A 39 -15.46 4.76 -8.37
C ARG A 39 -15.62 3.47 -9.17
N LYS A 40 -14.64 3.10 -9.97
CA LYS A 40 -14.67 1.90 -10.80
C LYS A 40 -14.77 0.63 -9.96
N ASN A 41 -14.08 0.58 -8.83
CA ASN A 41 -13.98 -0.61 -8.00
C ASN A 41 -14.83 -0.54 -6.72
N LYS A 42 -15.61 0.51 -6.55
CA LYS A 42 -16.61 0.68 -5.49
C LYS A 42 -16.04 0.57 -4.07
N PHE A 43 -14.99 1.35 -3.80
CA PHE A 43 -14.42 1.47 -2.46
C PHE A 43 -13.76 2.83 -2.31
N ILE A 44 -13.36 3.18 -1.08
CA ILE A 44 -12.63 4.42 -0.77
C ILE A 44 -11.32 4.05 -0.11
N PHE A 45 -10.22 4.57 -0.65
CA PHE A 45 -8.91 4.41 -0.03
C PHE A 45 -8.87 5.14 1.32
N PRO A 46 -8.21 4.57 2.35
CA PRO A 46 -7.81 5.35 3.52
C PRO A 46 -7.00 6.57 3.10
N GLN A 47 -7.16 7.68 3.83
CA GLN A 47 -6.49 8.94 3.48
C GLN A 47 -4.97 8.80 3.41
N GLU A 48 -4.37 8.03 4.30
CA GLU A 48 -2.91 7.76 4.33
C GLU A 48 -2.43 7.08 3.06
N ILE A 49 -3.22 6.17 2.50
CA ILE A 49 -2.89 5.50 1.24
C ILE A 49 -3.02 6.48 0.07
N LYS A 50 -4.01 7.35 0.06
CA LYS A 50 -4.14 8.39 -0.98
C LYS A 50 -2.92 9.30 -0.99
N SER A 51 -2.49 9.78 0.17
CA SER A 51 -1.31 10.64 0.31
C SER A 51 -0.05 9.92 -0.16
N PHE A 52 0.09 8.66 0.22
CA PHE A 52 1.20 7.82 -0.21
C PHE A 52 1.25 7.66 -1.74
N LEU A 53 0.11 7.39 -2.37
CA LEU A 53 0.00 7.21 -3.81
C LEU A 53 0.31 8.48 -4.59
N LEU A 54 -0.10 9.64 -4.08
CA LEU A 54 0.22 10.93 -4.72
C LEU A 54 1.73 11.21 -4.70
N ALA A 55 2.43 10.73 -3.68
CA ALA A 55 3.89 10.85 -3.59
C ALA A 55 4.61 9.76 -4.38
N ASN A 56 4.04 8.54 -4.41
CA ASN A 56 4.68 7.36 -5.00
C ASN A 56 3.62 6.50 -5.70
N ASN A 57 3.56 6.59 -7.02
CA ASN A 57 2.62 5.78 -7.79
C ASN A 57 3.21 4.38 -8.07
N GLY A 58 3.24 3.56 -7.02
CA GLY A 58 3.74 2.19 -7.10
C GLY A 58 5.27 2.10 -7.09
N GLY A 59 5.78 0.90 -7.26
CA GLY A 59 7.21 0.64 -7.40
C GLY A 59 7.78 -0.27 -6.32
N GLN A 60 9.09 -0.46 -6.38
CA GLN A 60 9.83 -1.33 -5.46
C GLN A 60 10.43 -0.49 -4.33
N PRO A 61 10.11 -0.78 -3.07
CA PRO A 61 10.64 0.01 -1.95
C PRO A 61 12.09 -0.39 -1.62
N ASN A 62 12.83 0.54 -1.03
CA ASN A 62 14.18 0.27 -0.54
C ASN A 62 14.20 -0.44 0.82
N LYS A 63 13.05 -0.50 1.49
CA LYS A 63 12.85 -1.26 2.73
C LYS A 63 11.72 -2.25 2.47
N THR A 64 12.03 -3.53 2.53
CA THR A 64 11.16 -4.59 2.01
C THR A 64 10.62 -5.54 3.07
N ILE A 65 11.15 -5.52 4.30
CA ILE A 65 10.85 -6.55 5.30
C ILE A 65 9.91 -6.01 6.37
N TYR A 66 8.80 -6.70 6.55
CA TYR A 66 7.90 -6.51 7.69
C TYR A 66 7.98 -7.76 8.56
N THR A 67 8.37 -7.60 9.83
CA THR A 67 8.52 -8.72 10.76
C THR A 67 7.40 -8.71 11.80
N GLN A 68 6.75 -9.86 12.00
CA GLN A 68 5.74 -10.04 13.04
C GLN A 68 5.79 -11.47 13.55
N ASN A 69 5.80 -11.63 14.88
CA ASN A 69 5.81 -12.94 15.53
C ASN A 69 6.94 -13.85 15.00
N SER A 70 8.14 -13.26 14.84
CA SER A 70 9.33 -13.94 14.33
C SER A 70 9.21 -14.42 12.88
N GLN A 71 8.23 -13.93 12.14
CA GLN A 71 8.04 -14.21 10.71
C GLN A 71 8.30 -12.94 9.91
N ASP A 72 9.06 -13.08 8.80
CA ASP A 72 9.33 -12.00 7.87
C ASP A 72 8.40 -12.09 6.66
N TYR A 73 7.82 -10.95 6.31
CA TYR A 73 7.01 -10.78 5.11
C TYR A 73 7.75 -9.82 4.19
N VAL A 74 7.88 -10.17 2.91
CA VAL A 74 8.68 -9.39 1.95
C VAL A 74 7.75 -8.64 1.00
N VAL A 75 7.88 -7.32 0.96
CA VAL A 75 7.16 -6.48 0.00
C VAL A 75 8.02 -6.34 -1.25
N ASP A 76 7.60 -6.93 -2.35
CA ASP A 76 8.33 -6.86 -3.62
C ASP A 76 7.96 -5.61 -4.43
N PHE A 77 6.66 -5.28 -4.50
CA PHE A 77 6.18 -4.21 -5.37
C PHE A 77 4.87 -3.63 -4.86
N PHE A 78 4.80 -2.30 -4.73
CA PHE A 78 3.54 -1.58 -4.45
C PHE A 78 2.79 -1.34 -5.75
N LEU A 79 1.49 -1.59 -5.75
CA LEU A 79 0.66 -1.46 -6.96
C LEU A 79 0.50 0.00 -7.36
N PRO A 80 0.60 0.32 -8.66
CA PRO A 80 0.31 1.67 -9.13
C PRO A 80 -1.17 1.88 -9.40
N ILE A 81 -1.60 3.15 -9.39
CA ILE A 81 -2.96 3.55 -9.78
C ILE A 81 -3.13 3.40 -11.29
N LYS A 82 -2.16 3.91 -12.05
CA LYS A 82 -2.09 3.72 -13.51
C LYS A 82 -0.63 3.58 -13.91
N SER A 83 -0.38 2.83 -14.95
CA SER A 83 0.98 2.60 -15.42
C SER A 83 0.96 2.12 -16.86
N THR A 84 1.86 2.65 -17.70
CA THR A 84 2.07 2.12 -19.05
C THR A 84 3.00 0.92 -19.03
N GLU A 85 3.98 0.91 -18.14
CA GLU A 85 4.96 -0.17 -18.02
C GLU A 85 4.42 -1.39 -17.26
N PHE A 86 3.63 -1.14 -16.20
CA PHE A 86 3.13 -2.19 -15.32
C PHE A 86 1.59 -2.26 -15.32
N GLU A 87 0.99 -2.26 -16.50
CA GLU A 87 -0.48 -2.27 -16.66
C GLU A 87 -1.16 -3.42 -15.91
N ASP A 88 -0.55 -4.60 -15.93
CA ASP A 88 -1.10 -5.79 -15.29
C ASP A 88 -1.03 -5.75 -13.76
N LEU A 89 -0.25 -4.83 -13.19
CA LEU A 89 -0.08 -4.68 -11.75
C LEU A 89 -0.84 -3.48 -11.16
N THR A 90 -1.64 -2.78 -11.94
CA THR A 90 -2.44 -1.68 -11.40
C THR A 90 -3.48 -2.21 -10.41
N TYR A 91 -3.97 -1.31 -9.54
CA TYR A 91 -5.06 -1.66 -8.61
C TYR A 91 -6.25 -2.25 -9.36
N SER A 92 -6.70 -1.59 -10.42
CA SER A 92 -7.87 -2.05 -11.18
C SER A 92 -7.65 -3.42 -11.81
N ALA A 93 -6.50 -3.64 -12.45
CA ALA A 93 -6.19 -4.93 -13.05
C ALA A 93 -6.10 -6.04 -12.01
N THR A 94 -5.45 -5.77 -10.88
CA THR A 94 -5.29 -6.74 -9.79
C THR A 94 -6.63 -7.07 -9.13
N ILE A 95 -7.44 -6.06 -8.84
CA ILE A 95 -8.79 -6.26 -8.28
C ILE A 95 -9.64 -7.12 -9.20
N THR A 96 -9.60 -6.84 -10.50
CA THR A 96 -10.35 -7.61 -11.49
C THR A 96 -9.89 -9.06 -11.55
N ASP A 97 -8.58 -9.28 -11.59
CA ASP A 97 -8.00 -10.63 -11.66
C ASP A 97 -8.35 -11.48 -10.44
N LEU A 98 -8.45 -10.86 -9.26
CA LEU A 98 -8.69 -11.57 -8.00
C LEU A 98 -10.16 -11.57 -7.57
N SER A 99 -11.06 -10.95 -8.32
CA SER A 99 -12.45 -10.70 -7.91
C SER A 99 -13.24 -11.95 -7.52
N ASP A 100 -12.97 -13.08 -8.17
CA ASP A 100 -13.66 -14.35 -7.90
C ASP A 100 -12.89 -15.25 -6.92
N ILE A 101 -11.73 -14.82 -6.46
CA ILE A 101 -10.81 -15.66 -5.67
C ILE A 101 -10.74 -15.19 -4.22
N ILE A 102 -10.62 -13.86 -4.00
CA ILE A 102 -10.43 -13.30 -2.67
C ILE A 102 -11.71 -12.66 -2.13
N PRO A 103 -11.82 -12.48 -0.79
CA PRO A 103 -12.98 -11.78 -0.22
C PRO A 103 -13.10 -10.36 -0.78
N ASN A 104 -14.34 -9.91 -1.04
CA ASN A 104 -14.60 -8.55 -1.53
C ASN A 104 -14.46 -7.49 -0.43
N THR A 105 -14.12 -7.88 0.79
CA THR A 105 -13.92 -6.98 1.93
C THR A 105 -12.52 -6.41 1.99
N VAL A 106 -11.59 -6.90 1.17
CA VAL A 106 -10.19 -6.47 1.17
C VAL A 106 -9.75 -5.98 -0.21
N ILE A 107 -8.79 -5.05 -0.21
CA ILE A 107 -8.21 -4.48 -1.43
C ILE A 107 -6.69 -4.75 -1.41
N PRO A 108 -6.15 -5.40 -2.45
CA PRO A 108 -4.69 -5.59 -2.55
C PRO A 108 -3.99 -4.27 -2.86
N PHE A 109 -2.84 -4.02 -2.22
CA PHE A 109 -2.05 -2.81 -2.47
C PHE A 109 -0.57 -3.10 -2.77
N ALA A 110 -0.09 -4.31 -2.49
CA ALA A 110 1.29 -4.70 -2.77
C ALA A 110 1.37 -6.21 -2.95
N ILE A 111 2.45 -6.65 -3.59
CA ILE A 111 2.71 -8.08 -3.81
C ILE A 111 4.02 -8.49 -3.13
N ASP A 112 4.11 -9.77 -2.78
CA ASP A 112 5.35 -10.39 -2.35
C ASP A 112 6.02 -11.11 -3.55
N PRO A 113 7.24 -11.67 -3.39
CA PRO A 113 7.92 -12.35 -4.50
C PRO A 113 7.30 -13.70 -4.89
N PHE A 114 6.34 -14.22 -4.12
CA PHE A 114 5.82 -15.57 -4.28
C PHE A 114 4.36 -15.63 -4.72
N GLY A 115 3.80 -14.50 -5.15
CA GLY A 115 2.42 -14.44 -5.64
C GLY A 115 1.37 -14.23 -4.56
N ASN A 116 1.78 -13.78 -3.38
CA ASN A 116 0.86 -13.40 -2.31
C ASN A 116 0.68 -11.87 -2.30
N TYR A 117 -0.29 -11.38 -1.53
CA TYR A 117 -0.63 -9.96 -1.53
C TYR A 117 -0.66 -9.39 -0.13
N PHE A 118 -0.35 -8.09 -0.06
CA PHE A 118 -0.66 -7.27 1.11
C PHE A 118 -1.95 -6.53 0.81
N VAL A 119 -2.89 -6.58 1.73
CA VAL A 119 -4.24 -6.03 1.51
C VAL A 119 -4.64 -5.15 2.69
N PHE A 120 -5.56 -4.21 2.45
CA PHE A 120 -6.24 -3.50 3.53
C PHE A 120 -7.73 -3.84 3.51
N ASP A 121 -8.38 -3.85 4.69
CA ASP A 121 -9.81 -4.07 4.74
C ASP A 121 -10.55 -2.75 4.45
N LYS A 122 -11.68 -2.86 3.78
CA LYS A 122 -12.47 -1.68 3.38
C LYS A 122 -13.10 -0.96 4.57
N ALA A 123 -13.40 -1.68 5.64
CA ALA A 123 -14.14 -1.14 6.78
C ALA A 123 -13.27 -0.28 7.70
N GLU A 124 -12.08 -0.76 8.06
CA GLU A 124 -11.23 -0.13 9.06
C GLU A 124 -9.83 0.22 8.58
N GLY A 125 -9.43 -0.22 7.39
CA GLY A 125 -8.10 0.05 6.85
C GLY A 125 -6.98 -0.76 7.50
N LYS A 126 -7.31 -1.83 8.21
CA LYS A 126 -6.30 -2.71 8.80
C LYS A 126 -5.54 -3.45 7.71
N ILE A 127 -4.29 -3.75 7.97
CA ILE A 127 -3.38 -4.36 6.99
C ILE A 127 -3.24 -5.85 7.27
N TYR A 128 -3.44 -6.65 6.23
CA TYR A 128 -3.32 -8.11 6.29
C TYR A 128 -2.38 -8.61 5.22
N PHE A 129 -1.75 -9.75 5.49
CA PHE A 129 -1.09 -10.55 4.47
C PHE A 129 -2.09 -11.59 3.97
N LEU A 130 -2.25 -11.67 2.66
CA LEU A 130 -3.15 -12.62 2.02
C LEU A 130 -2.31 -13.72 1.35
N GLU A 131 -2.31 -14.89 1.96
CA GLU A 131 -1.65 -16.07 1.42
C GLU A 131 -2.59 -16.70 0.40
N MET A 132 -2.14 -16.87 -0.85
CA MET A 132 -3.02 -17.21 -1.96
C MET A 132 -3.30 -18.69 -2.12
N GLU A 133 -2.43 -19.57 -1.64
CA GLU A 133 -2.63 -21.01 -1.77
C GLU A 133 -3.92 -21.47 -1.05
N GLU A 134 -4.13 -20.97 0.16
CA GLU A 134 -5.33 -21.29 0.96
C GLU A 134 -6.29 -20.11 1.09
N VAL A 135 -5.97 -18.97 0.49
CA VAL A 135 -6.72 -17.71 0.61
C VAL A 135 -6.92 -17.34 2.08
N ALA A 136 -5.81 -17.30 2.83
CA ALA A 136 -5.80 -17.03 4.27
C ALA A 136 -5.27 -15.65 4.59
N LEU A 137 -5.96 -14.95 5.52
CA LEU A 137 -5.58 -13.60 5.96
C LEU A 137 -4.88 -13.65 7.32
N SER A 138 -3.76 -12.92 7.43
CA SER A 138 -3.04 -12.74 8.70
C SER A 138 -2.92 -11.25 8.99
N LEU A 139 -3.41 -10.81 10.16
CA LEU A 139 -3.34 -9.41 10.55
C LEU A 139 -1.90 -8.98 10.79
N LEU A 140 -1.46 -7.92 10.13
CA LEU A 140 -0.10 -7.37 10.26
C LEU A 140 -0.07 -6.08 11.06
N ALA A 141 -0.94 -5.13 10.73
CA ALA A 141 -0.89 -3.79 11.32
C ALA A 141 -2.30 -3.21 11.43
N SER A 142 -2.48 -2.28 12.36
CA SER A 142 -3.76 -1.60 12.59
C SER A 142 -4.08 -0.57 11.53
N ASP A 143 -3.06 -0.05 10.83
CA ASP A 143 -3.22 0.92 9.76
C ASP A 143 -2.02 0.92 8.81
N PHE A 144 -2.16 1.65 7.70
CA PHE A 144 -1.14 1.71 6.66
C PHE A 144 0.13 2.42 7.14
N GLU A 145 -0.01 3.50 7.90
CA GLU A 145 1.13 4.24 8.43
C GLU A 145 2.02 3.37 9.31
N SER A 146 1.41 2.60 10.21
CA SER A 146 2.14 1.65 11.07
C SER A 146 2.86 0.58 10.26
N PHE A 147 2.22 0.08 9.21
CA PHE A 147 2.82 -0.89 8.32
C PHE A 147 4.06 -0.32 7.62
N ILE A 148 3.92 0.85 6.99
CA ILE A 148 5.01 1.50 6.24
C ILE A 148 6.18 1.85 7.16
N SER A 149 5.90 2.41 8.35
CA SER A 149 6.96 2.82 9.29
C SER A 149 7.72 1.64 9.89
N SER A 150 7.16 0.45 9.83
CA SER A 150 7.77 -0.77 10.35
C SER A 150 8.60 -1.54 9.31
N LEU A 151 8.56 -1.13 8.04
CA LEU A 151 9.39 -1.76 7.01
C LEU A 151 10.87 -1.49 7.27
N LYS A 152 11.69 -2.51 7.06
CA LYS A 152 13.14 -2.43 7.29
C LYS A 152 13.90 -3.06 6.13
N LYS A 153 15.18 -2.75 6.05
CA LYS A 153 16.10 -3.35 5.08
C LYS A 153 16.41 -4.80 5.46
N GLU A 154 16.74 -5.57 4.47
CA GLU A 154 17.23 -6.94 4.68
C GLU A 154 18.51 -6.96 5.52
#